data_288d0bbef7188bd1cb581be03813e6e4
#
_entry.id   288d0bbef7188bd1cb581be03813e6e4
#
_cell.length_a   1.000
_cell.length_b   1.000
_cell.length_c   1.000
_cell.angle_alpha   90.00
_cell.angle_beta   90.00
_cell.angle_gamma   90.00
#
_symmetry.space_group_name_H-M   'P 1'
#
loop_
_entity.id
_entity.type
_entity.pdbx_description
1 polymer ?
#
loop_
_entity_poly.entity_id
_entity_poly.type
_entity_poly.pdbx_seq_one_letter_code
_entity_poly.pdbx_strand_id
1 'polypeptide(L)'
;MTIAHRSTLVVHGRLAMRENRLAAGRTGRHGLQIMSFEQAAVRLAGGFVRPIDDESLRAAIQAALSVTPMGELESIKTLPGMIDAAADTLHKAWRAGIDLAARAADDHPRLAAIARLEAAVLDQLPAGMLRPLDIAAAATERLAHAPAVLGPMEIVGLTELSPCWRPLLQALTAHIPVQWTAGPRSVPAWLDGTGVAIARAPAQAPGINAVSAATAYHEAIEAMR
;
A
#
# COMPACT_ATOMS: atom_id res chain seq x y z
N MET A 1 -35.61 -11.89 -2.53
CA MET A 1 -34.21 -12.10 -2.07
C MET A 1 -33.39 -10.93 -2.57
N THR A 2 -33.11 -9.94 -1.71
CA THR A 2 -32.34 -8.75 -2.09
C THR A 2 -30.89 -9.18 -2.27
N ILE A 3 -30.37 -9.11 -3.48
CA ILE A 3 -28.95 -9.36 -3.75
C ILE A 3 -28.18 -8.29 -2.97
N ALA A 4 -27.42 -8.71 -1.97
CA ALA A 4 -26.58 -7.80 -1.21
C ALA A 4 -25.57 -7.16 -2.17
N HIS A 5 -25.70 -5.86 -2.44
CA HIS A 5 -24.77 -5.13 -3.29
C HIS A 5 -23.40 -5.14 -2.62
N ARG A 6 -22.42 -5.68 -3.34
CA ARG A 6 -21.02 -5.66 -2.90
C ARG A 6 -20.51 -4.23 -2.84
N SER A 7 -19.82 -3.88 -1.77
CA SER A 7 -19.11 -2.61 -1.62
C SER A 7 -17.77 -2.82 -0.92
N THR A 8 -16.81 -1.94 -1.15
CA THR A 8 -15.47 -2.03 -0.58
C THR A 8 -15.18 -0.83 0.30
N LEU A 9 -14.78 -1.09 1.54
CA LEU A 9 -14.24 -0.10 2.46
C LEU A 9 -12.72 -0.29 2.55
N VAL A 10 -11.98 0.69 2.09
CA VAL A 10 -10.52 0.72 2.16
C VAL A 10 -10.10 1.45 3.42
N VAL A 11 -9.33 0.77 4.27
CA VAL A 11 -8.79 1.33 5.51
C VAL A 11 -7.32 0.96 5.67
N HIS A 12 -6.60 1.70 6.52
CA HIS A 12 -5.20 1.42 6.82
C HIS A 12 -5.04 0.78 8.20
N GLY A 13 -4.25 -0.29 8.26
CA GLY A 13 -3.87 -0.96 9.49
C GLY A 13 -4.88 -1.99 10.01
N ARG A 14 -4.35 -2.96 10.77
CA ARG A 14 -5.12 -4.11 11.27
C ARG A 14 -6.22 -3.70 12.27
N LEU A 15 -5.94 -2.68 13.09
CA LEU A 15 -6.91 -2.20 14.09
C LEU A 15 -8.13 -1.60 13.41
N ALA A 16 -7.95 -0.68 12.47
CA ALA A 16 -9.04 -0.07 11.72
C ALA A 16 -9.87 -1.13 10.95
N MET A 17 -9.21 -2.13 10.34
CA MET A 17 -9.92 -3.24 9.70
C MET A 17 -10.78 -4.03 10.70
N ARG A 18 -10.25 -4.32 11.89
CA ARG A 18 -10.97 -5.05 12.94
C ARG A 18 -12.17 -4.26 13.45
N GLU A 19 -11.98 -2.98 13.76
CA GLU A 19 -13.04 -2.11 14.25
C GLU A 19 -14.19 -1.97 13.25
N ASN A 20 -13.87 -1.74 11.99
CA ASN A 20 -14.88 -1.64 10.93
C ASN A 20 -15.61 -2.96 10.69
N ARG A 21 -14.93 -4.12 10.81
CA ARG A 21 -15.58 -5.43 10.74
C ARG A 21 -16.55 -5.65 11.89
N LEU A 22 -16.16 -5.28 13.12
CA LEU A 22 -17.03 -5.34 14.29
C LEU A 22 -18.25 -4.41 14.16
N ALA A 23 -18.03 -3.19 13.67
CA ALA A 23 -19.11 -2.24 13.43
C ALA A 23 -20.07 -2.75 12.34
N ALA A 24 -19.57 -3.27 11.22
CA ALA A 24 -20.38 -3.87 10.17
C ALA A 24 -21.19 -5.08 10.67
N GLY A 25 -20.60 -5.94 11.50
CA GLY A 25 -21.30 -7.07 12.12
C GLY A 25 -22.42 -6.62 13.05
N ARG A 26 -22.18 -5.60 13.88
CA ARG A 26 -23.20 -5.04 14.81
C ARG A 26 -24.38 -4.38 14.08
N THR A 27 -24.11 -3.78 12.93
CA THR A 27 -25.12 -3.07 12.13
C THR A 27 -25.77 -3.93 11.04
N GLY A 28 -25.38 -5.21 10.93
CA GLY A 28 -25.91 -6.15 9.94
C GLY A 28 -25.58 -5.73 8.48
N ARG A 29 -24.49 -5.02 8.24
CA ARG A 29 -24.07 -4.64 6.87
C ARG A 29 -23.53 -5.84 6.11
N HIS A 30 -24.34 -6.41 5.24
CA HIS A 30 -23.96 -7.52 4.36
C HIS A 30 -23.34 -7.00 3.05
N GLY A 31 -22.41 -7.78 2.46
CA GLY A 31 -21.75 -7.44 1.21
C GLY A 31 -20.61 -6.43 1.31
N LEU A 32 -20.32 -5.89 2.51
CA LEU A 32 -19.20 -5.00 2.74
C LEU A 32 -17.89 -5.79 2.85
N GLN A 33 -16.94 -5.44 2.00
CA GLN A 33 -15.56 -5.94 2.04
C GLN A 33 -14.66 -4.88 2.70
N ILE A 34 -13.88 -5.26 3.72
CA ILE A 34 -12.99 -4.33 4.44
C ILE A 34 -11.56 -4.80 4.26
N MET A 35 -10.74 -3.97 3.61
CA MET A 35 -9.40 -4.33 3.18
C MET A 35 -8.48 -3.11 3.00
N SER A 36 -7.17 -3.33 2.78
CA SER A 36 -6.27 -2.27 2.31
C SER A 36 -6.44 -2.02 0.81
N PHE A 37 -5.93 -0.89 0.30
CA PHE A 37 -5.96 -0.62 -1.15
C PHE A 37 -5.17 -1.67 -1.93
N GLU A 38 -4.01 -2.10 -1.43
CA GLU A 38 -3.23 -3.18 -2.01
C GLU A 38 -4.02 -4.49 -2.12
N GLN A 39 -4.76 -4.88 -1.06
CA GLN A 39 -5.61 -6.07 -1.09
C GLN A 39 -6.75 -5.93 -2.12
N ALA A 40 -7.30 -4.73 -2.29
CA ALA A 40 -8.30 -4.46 -3.32
C ALA A 40 -7.69 -4.61 -4.73
N ALA A 41 -6.47 -4.10 -4.94
CA ALA A 41 -5.73 -4.25 -6.20
C ALA A 41 -5.42 -5.73 -6.51
N VAL A 42 -4.90 -6.49 -5.55
CA VAL A 42 -4.64 -7.94 -5.68
C VAL A 42 -5.93 -8.69 -6.05
N ARG A 43 -7.04 -8.35 -5.42
CA ARG A 43 -8.33 -8.99 -5.69
C ARG A 43 -8.82 -8.70 -7.10
N LEU A 44 -8.66 -7.46 -7.56
CA LEU A 44 -9.01 -7.06 -8.92
C LEU A 44 -8.08 -7.72 -9.94
N ALA A 45 -6.79 -7.86 -9.65
CA ALA A 45 -5.81 -8.57 -10.47
C ALA A 45 -6.09 -10.07 -10.66
N GLY A 46 -7.12 -10.61 -9.98
CA GLY A 46 -7.59 -11.98 -10.16
C GLY A 46 -7.39 -12.89 -8.95
N GLY A 47 -6.74 -12.40 -7.88
CA GLY A 47 -6.59 -13.11 -6.60
C GLY A 47 -5.53 -14.22 -6.58
N PHE A 48 -4.88 -14.53 -7.69
CA PHE A 48 -3.80 -15.53 -7.78
C PHE A 48 -2.40 -14.94 -7.60
N VAL A 49 -2.30 -13.61 -7.60
CA VAL A 49 -1.06 -12.89 -7.30
C VAL A 49 -1.04 -12.49 -5.83
N ARG A 50 0.17 -12.32 -5.29
CA ARG A 50 0.36 -11.86 -3.92
C ARG A 50 1.47 -10.81 -3.87
N PRO A 51 1.39 -9.83 -2.97
CA PRO A 51 2.49 -8.91 -2.75
C PRO A 51 3.74 -9.67 -2.28
N ILE A 52 4.90 -9.15 -2.65
CA ILE A 52 6.18 -9.64 -2.14
C ILE A 52 6.22 -9.38 -0.63
N ASP A 53 6.38 -10.44 0.16
CA ASP A 53 6.56 -10.32 1.62
C ASP A 53 8.02 -10.09 1.99
N ASP A 54 8.26 -9.57 3.21
CA ASP A 54 9.58 -9.19 3.68
C ASP A 54 10.55 -10.37 3.78
N GLU A 55 10.07 -11.57 4.12
CA GLU A 55 10.91 -12.77 4.26
C GLU A 55 11.39 -13.23 2.88
N SER A 56 10.47 -13.37 1.93
CA SER A 56 10.78 -13.75 0.55
C SER A 56 11.69 -12.70 -0.12
N LEU A 57 11.45 -11.41 0.13
CA LEU A 57 12.29 -10.34 -0.39
C LEU A 57 13.73 -10.43 0.15
N ARG A 58 13.91 -10.59 1.46
CA ARG A 58 15.24 -10.69 2.06
C ARG A 58 15.99 -11.91 1.56
N ALA A 59 15.33 -13.07 1.43
CA ALA A 59 15.92 -14.27 0.88
C ALA A 59 16.36 -14.08 -0.57
N ALA A 60 15.50 -13.46 -1.41
CA ALA A 60 15.83 -13.14 -2.79
C ALA A 60 17.00 -12.15 -2.91
N ILE A 61 17.05 -11.11 -2.06
CA ILE A 61 18.15 -10.14 -2.01
C ILE A 61 19.45 -10.84 -1.64
N GLN A 62 19.43 -11.71 -0.63
CA GLN A 62 20.62 -12.45 -0.21
C GLN A 62 21.19 -13.30 -1.35
N ALA A 63 20.32 -14.03 -2.06
CA ALA A 63 20.71 -14.81 -3.23
C ALA A 63 21.25 -13.92 -4.36
N ALA A 64 20.55 -12.84 -4.68
CA ALA A 64 20.93 -11.90 -5.75
C ALA A 64 22.27 -11.20 -5.47
N LEU A 65 22.51 -10.74 -4.24
CA LEU A 65 23.77 -10.10 -3.86
C LEU A 65 24.98 -11.02 -4.08
N SER A 66 24.82 -12.33 -3.94
CA SER A 66 25.94 -13.29 -4.13
C SER A 66 26.46 -13.31 -5.57
N VAL A 67 25.60 -13.03 -6.55
CA VAL A 67 25.89 -13.15 -7.98
C VAL A 67 25.91 -11.83 -8.74
N THR A 68 25.35 -10.76 -8.17
CA THR A 68 25.21 -9.45 -8.85
C THR A 68 26.42 -8.58 -8.59
N PRO A 69 27.11 -8.07 -9.64
CA PRO A 69 28.14 -7.06 -9.47
C PRO A 69 27.53 -5.73 -9.01
N MET A 70 27.98 -5.22 -7.88
CA MET A 70 27.45 -4.00 -7.27
C MET A 70 28.26 -2.72 -7.56
N GLY A 71 29.31 -2.82 -8.39
CA GLY A 71 30.12 -1.67 -8.76
C GLY A 71 30.73 -0.97 -7.54
N GLU A 72 30.43 0.32 -7.34
CA GLU A 72 30.95 1.07 -6.17
C GLU A 72 30.48 0.49 -4.82
N LEU A 73 29.40 -0.27 -4.80
CA LEU A 73 28.87 -0.89 -3.60
C LEU A 73 29.46 -2.30 -3.34
N GLU A 74 30.37 -2.78 -4.20
CA GLU A 74 30.95 -4.12 -4.12
C GLU A 74 31.68 -4.37 -2.79
N SER A 75 32.39 -3.38 -2.28
CA SER A 75 33.14 -3.47 -1.03
C SER A 75 32.26 -3.59 0.21
N ILE A 76 30.99 -3.21 0.14
CA ILE A 76 30.07 -3.20 1.26
C ILE A 76 28.95 -4.25 1.13
N LYS A 77 28.87 -4.95 0.00
CA LYS A 77 27.73 -5.88 -0.26
C LYS A 77 27.65 -7.05 0.74
N THR A 78 28.76 -7.39 1.39
CA THR A 78 28.81 -8.48 2.41
C THR A 78 28.65 -7.97 3.84
N LEU A 79 28.50 -6.65 4.03
CA LEU A 79 28.35 -6.08 5.37
C LEU A 79 27.00 -6.44 6.00
N PRO A 80 26.98 -6.64 7.33
CA PRO A 80 25.73 -6.75 8.08
C PRO A 80 24.83 -5.57 7.79
N GLY A 81 23.53 -5.82 7.57
CA GLY A 81 22.56 -4.78 7.25
C GLY A 81 22.43 -4.42 5.77
N MET A 82 23.30 -4.91 4.87
CA MET A 82 23.16 -4.63 3.43
C MET A 82 21.86 -5.18 2.88
N ILE A 83 21.41 -6.35 3.34
CA ILE A 83 20.13 -6.95 2.93
C ILE A 83 18.96 -6.04 3.34
N ASP A 84 18.96 -5.55 4.58
CA ASP A 84 17.91 -4.65 5.08
C ASP A 84 17.92 -3.31 4.34
N ALA A 85 19.08 -2.74 4.08
CA ALA A 85 19.23 -1.50 3.33
C ALA A 85 18.74 -1.64 1.87
N ALA A 86 19.05 -2.77 1.24
CA ALA A 86 18.58 -3.09 -0.10
C ALA A 86 17.04 -3.28 -0.11
N ALA A 87 16.48 -4.04 0.83
CA ALA A 87 15.04 -4.25 0.96
C ALA A 87 14.29 -2.92 1.15
N ASP A 88 14.78 -2.07 2.06
CA ASP A 88 14.20 -0.74 2.31
C ASP A 88 14.27 0.16 1.06
N THR A 89 15.37 0.11 0.33
CA THR A 89 15.56 0.86 -0.92
C THR A 89 14.59 0.41 -2.01
N LEU A 90 14.47 -0.90 -2.24
CA LEU A 90 13.54 -1.47 -3.20
C LEU A 90 12.09 -1.16 -2.84
N HIS A 91 11.69 -1.34 -1.57
CA HIS A 91 10.36 -1.00 -1.11
C HIS A 91 10.02 0.48 -1.32
N LYS A 92 10.96 1.40 -1.03
CA LYS A 92 10.77 2.84 -1.25
C LYS A 92 10.61 3.16 -2.73
N ALA A 93 11.47 2.60 -3.58
CA ALA A 93 11.38 2.79 -5.03
C ALA A 93 10.05 2.28 -5.58
N TRP A 94 9.64 1.08 -5.22
CA TRP A 94 8.39 0.47 -5.68
C TRP A 94 7.15 1.24 -5.23
N ARG A 95 7.11 1.68 -3.95
CA ARG A 95 6.01 2.51 -3.43
C ARG A 95 5.96 3.88 -4.07
N ALA A 96 7.11 4.45 -4.40
CA ALA A 96 7.20 5.71 -5.13
C ALA A 96 6.81 5.58 -6.61
N GLY A 97 6.64 4.36 -7.13
CA GLY A 97 6.34 4.12 -8.53
C GLY A 97 7.55 4.36 -9.44
N ILE A 98 8.76 4.20 -8.91
CA ILE A 98 10.01 4.43 -9.66
C ILE A 98 10.37 3.15 -10.42
N ASP A 99 10.53 3.28 -11.74
CA ASP A 99 11.19 2.28 -12.57
C ASP A 99 12.70 2.48 -12.46
N LEU A 100 13.35 1.58 -11.70
CA LEU A 100 14.80 1.67 -11.46
C LEU A 100 15.60 1.39 -12.75
N ALA A 101 15.11 0.51 -13.63
CA ALA A 101 15.78 0.22 -14.90
C ALA A 101 15.77 1.43 -15.83
N ALA A 102 14.62 2.10 -15.96
CA ALA A 102 14.54 3.34 -16.75
C ALA A 102 15.40 4.45 -16.17
N ARG A 103 15.44 4.60 -14.84
CA ARG A 103 16.27 5.61 -14.17
C ARG A 103 17.75 5.31 -14.21
N ALA A 104 18.16 4.05 -14.30
CA ALA A 104 19.56 3.65 -14.43
C ALA A 104 20.21 4.12 -15.74
N ALA A 105 19.41 4.44 -16.76
CA ALA A 105 19.88 4.98 -18.02
C ALA A 105 20.43 6.44 -17.89
N ASP A 106 20.14 7.12 -16.77
CA ASP A 106 20.58 8.51 -16.49
C ASP A 106 22.04 8.61 -16.00
N ASP A 107 22.86 7.60 -16.27
CA ASP A 107 24.32 7.57 -16.04
C ASP A 107 24.77 7.64 -14.57
N HIS A 108 23.95 7.15 -13.63
CA HIS A 108 24.28 7.11 -12.22
C HIS A 108 24.75 5.70 -11.79
N PRO A 109 26.06 5.47 -11.52
CA PRO A 109 26.61 4.10 -11.29
C PRO A 109 25.94 3.33 -10.18
N ARG A 110 25.60 3.99 -9.06
CA ARG A 110 24.89 3.35 -7.93
C ARG A 110 23.47 2.94 -8.28
N LEU A 111 22.78 3.80 -9.04
CA LEU A 111 21.42 3.49 -9.47
C LEU A 111 21.41 2.31 -10.45
N ALA A 112 22.38 2.25 -11.35
CA ALA A 112 22.58 1.11 -12.23
C ALA A 112 22.87 -0.19 -11.45
N ALA A 113 23.64 -0.13 -10.37
CA ALA A 113 23.86 -1.29 -9.50
C ALA A 113 22.59 -1.74 -8.81
N ILE A 114 21.78 -0.80 -8.30
CA ILE A 114 20.49 -1.12 -7.63
C ILE A 114 19.50 -1.69 -8.65
N ALA A 115 19.43 -1.18 -9.88
CA ALA A 115 18.58 -1.70 -10.93
C ALA A 115 18.95 -3.15 -11.32
N ARG A 116 20.26 -3.45 -11.43
CA ARG A 116 20.73 -4.83 -11.65
C ARG A 116 20.35 -5.74 -10.48
N LEU A 117 20.51 -5.27 -9.25
CA LEU A 117 20.10 -6.00 -8.07
C LEU A 117 18.59 -6.28 -8.09
N GLU A 118 17.77 -5.27 -8.40
CA GLU A 118 16.32 -5.44 -8.53
C GLU A 118 15.98 -6.55 -9.54
N ALA A 119 16.55 -6.51 -10.74
CA ALA A 119 16.31 -7.52 -11.76
C ALA A 119 16.66 -8.94 -11.25
N ALA A 120 17.83 -9.09 -10.63
CA ALA A 120 18.27 -10.36 -10.07
C ALA A 120 17.36 -10.83 -8.91
N VAL A 121 16.85 -9.91 -8.08
CA VAL A 121 15.89 -10.21 -7.00
C VAL A 121 14.59 -10.73 -7.58
N LEU A 122 14.05 -10.07 -8.60
CA LEU A 122 12.80 -10.48 -9.24
C LEU A 122 12.87 -11.88 -9.85
N ASP A 123 14.03 -12.24 -10.40
CA ASP A 123 14.29 -13.60 -10.95
C ASP A 123 14.32 -14.69 -9.85
N GLN A 124 14.61 -14.32 -8.60
CA GLN A 124 14.66 -15.24 -7.47
C GLN A 124 13.32 -15.40 -6.74
N LEU A 125 12.36 -14.52 -7.01
CA LEU A 125 11.07 -14.55 -6.32
C LEU A 125 10.18 -15.70 -6.82
N PRO A 126 9.40 -16.34 -5.93
CA PRO A 126 8.42 -17.33 -6.33
C PRO A 126 7.41 -16.79 -7.34
N ALA A 127 6.97 -17.62 -8.27
CA ALA A 127 5.95 -17.27 -9.24
C ALA A 127 4.67 -16.73 -8.55
N GLY A 128 4.13 -15.66 -9.10
CA GLY A 128 2.93 -15.00 -8.57
C GLY A 128 3.18 -14.01 -7.42
N MET A 129 4.42 -13.86 -6.94
CA MET A 129 4.81 -12.72 -6.11
C MET A 129 5.14 -11.52 -6.99
N LEU A 130 4.45 -10.41 -6.77
CA LEU A 130 4.55 -9.23 -7.62
C LEU A 130 4.86 -7.98 -6.81
N ARG A 131 5.59 -7.05 -7.44
CA ARG A 131 5.77 -5.69 -6.93
C ARG A 131 4.44 -4.93 -6.96
N PRO A 132 4.28 -3.86 -6.16
CA PRO A 132 3.09 -3.01 -6.20
C PRO A 132 2.75 -2.50 -7.60
N LEU A 133 3.75 -2.12 -8.40
CA LEU A 133 3.57 -1.66 -9.79
C LEU A 133 2.98 -2.74 -10.70
N ASP A 134 3.47 -3.97 -10.58
CA ASP A 134 3.02 -5.10 -11.40
C ASP A 134 1.60 -5.52 -11.01
N ILE A 135 1.27 -5.48 -9.71
CA ILE A 135 -0.09 -5.69 -9.22
C ILE A 135 -1.03 -4.59 -9.75
N ALA A 136 -0.59 -3.32 -9.72
CA ALA A 136 -1.39 -2.22 -10.24
C ALA A 136 -1.64 -2.36 -11.75
N ALA A 137 -0.63 -2.77 -12.52
CA ALA A 137 -0.77 -3.05 -13.95
C ALA A 137 -1.76 -4.19 -14.21
N ALA A 138 -1.60 -5.35 -13.55
CA ALA A 138 -2.50 -6.48 -13.67
C ALA A 138 -3.95 -6.14 -13.24
N ALA A 139 -4.13 -5.31 -12.21
CA ALA A 139 -5.44 -4.82 -11.80
C ALA A 139 -6.04 -3.88 -12.86
N THR A 140 -5.22 -3.04 -13.49
CA THR A 140 -5.65 -2.11 -14.54
C THR A 140 -6.18 -2.84 -15.77
N GLU A 141 -5.58 -3.95 -16.19
CA GLU A 141 -6.08 -4.80 -17.27
C GLU A 141 -7.47 -5.39 -16.99
N ARG A 142 -7.89 -5.43 -15.73
CA ARG A 142 -9.12 -6.04 -15.27
C ARG A 142 -10.17 -5.04 -14.75
N LEU A 143 -10.02 -3.76 -15.03
CA LEU A 143 -10.93 -2.70 -14.55
C LEU A 143 -12.40 -2.93 -14.90
N ALA A 144 -12.69 -3.54 -16.05
CA ALA A 144 -14.06 -3.92 -16.44
C ALA A 144 -14.76 -4.83 -15.41
N HIS A 145 -14.00 -5.56 -14.59
CA HIS A 145 -14.54 -6.41 -13.53
C HIS A 145 -14.72 -5.67 -12.19
N ALA A 146 -14.23 -4.43 -12.06
CA ALA A 146 -14.29 -3.69 -10.80
C ALA A 146 -15.71 -3.59 -10.21
N PRO A 147 -16.79 -3.36 -10.98
CA PRO A 147 -18.15 -3.33 -10.43
C PRO A 147 -18.55 -4.64 -9.75
N ALA A 148 -18.18 -5.78 -10.32
CA ALA A 148 -18.53 -7.10 -9.79
C ALA A 148 -17.60 -7.53 -8.64
N VAL A 149 -16.32 -7.16 -8.69
CA VAL A 149 -15.30 -7.61 -7.73
C VAL A 149 -15.25 -6.71 -6.50
N LEU A 150 -15.32 -5.40 -6.68
CA LEU A 150 -15.17 -4.39 -5.63
C LEU A 150 -16.49 -3.70 -5.28
N GLY A 151 -17.33 -3.39 -6.30
CA GLY A 151 -18.48 -2.49 -6.14
C GLY A 151 -18.05 -1.06 -5.81
N PRO A 152 -18.97 -0.20 -5.35
CA PRO A 152 -18.62 1.14 -4.87
C PRO A 152 -17.53 1.07 -3.79
N MET A 153 -16.56 1.97 -3.86
CA MET A 153 -15.39 2.01 -2.98
C MET A 153 -15.40 3.27 -2.12
N GLU A 154 -15.25 3.07 -0.82
CA GLU A 154 -15.02 4.15 0.15
C GLU A 154 -13.64 3.99 0.77
N ILE A 155 -12.87 5.08 0.83
CA ILE A 155 -11.52 5.12 1.42
C ILE A 155 -11.59 6.00 2.67
N VAL A 156 -11.28 5.43 3.83
CA VAL A 156 -11.44 6.10 5.13
C VAL A 156 -10.17 5.99 5.96
N GLY A 157 -9.80 7.10 6.59
CA GLY A 157 -8.67 7.14 7.52
C GLY A 157 -7.29 7.07 6.87
N LEU A 158 -7.22 7.15 5.54
CA LEU A 158 -5.96 7.32 4.83
C LEU A 158 -5.66 8.82 4.70
N THR A 159 -4.45 9.20 5.08
CA THR A 159 -3.93 10.56 4.87
C THR A 159 -3.16 10.66 3.55
N GLU A 160 -2.72 9.53 3.03
CA GLU A 160 -1.91 9.45 1.82
C GLU A 160 -2.07 8.08 1.15
N LEU A 161 -1.86 8.02 -0.16
CA LEU A 161 -1.76 6.79 -0.94
C LEU A 161 -0.43 6.79 -1.69
N SER A 162 0.32 5.68 -1.57
CA SER A 162 1.61 5.56 -2.24
C SER A 162 1.48 5.84 -3.74
N PRO A 163 2.42 6.59 -4.35
CA PRO A 163 2.33 7.01 -5.75
C PRO A 163 2.07 5.86 -6.74
N CYS A 164 2.63 4.67 -6.50
CA CYS A 164 2.41 3.50 -7.35
C CYS A 164 0.93 3.10 -7.51
N TRP A 165 0.06 3.42 -6.54
CA TRP A 165 -1.35 3.09 -6.56
C TRP A 165 -2.26 4.17 -7.14
N ARG A 166 -1.77 5.41 -7.26
CA ARG A 166 -2.59 6.56 -7.69
C ARG A 166 -3.16 6.41 -9.12
N PRO A 167 -2.40 5.91 -10.12
CA PRO A 167 -2.95 5.68 -11.45
C PRO A 167 -4.09 4.66 -11.45
N LEU A 168 -3.96 3.57 -10.67
CA LEU A 168 -5.02 2.57 -10.54
C LEU A 168 -6.27 3.18 -9.87
N LEU A 169 -6.11 3.97 -8.80
CA LEU A 169 -7.22 4.65 -8.14
C LEU A 169 -7.96 5.57 -9.13
N GLN A 170 -7.23 6.36 -9.89
CA GLN A 170 -7.80 7.23 -10.91
C GLN A 170 -8.55 6.44 -11.98
N ALA A 171 -7.96 5.34 -12.48
CA ALA A 171 -8.61 4.50 -13.47
C ALA A 171 -9.90 3.83 -12.95
N LEU A 172 -9.95 3.47 -11.66
CA LEU A 172 -11.13 2.89 -11.03
C LEU A 172 -12.34 3.83 -11.06
N THR A 173 -12.14 5.15 -10.99
CA THR A 173 -13.24 6.14 -10.98
C THR A 173 -14.09 6.13 -12.25
N ALA A 174 -13.54 5.65 -13.36
CA ALA A 174 -14.29 5.46 -14.61
C ALA A 174 -15.21 4.23 -14.59
N HIS A 175 -15.02 3.31 -13.64
CA HIS A 175 -15.72 2.01 -13.60
C HIS A 175 -16.63 1.86 -12.38
N ILE A 176 -16.28 2.46 -11.25
CA ILE A 176 -17.03 2.40 -9.99
C ILE A 176 -17.04 3.75 -9.29
N PRO A 177 -18.08 4.06 -8.50
CA PRO A 177 -18.04 5.21 -7.60
C PRO A 177 -16.91 5.03 -6.58
N VAL A 178 -16.02 6.02 -6.48
CA VAL A 178 -14.93 6.05 -5.49
C VAL A 178 -15.07 7.31 -4.65
N GLN A 179 -15.13 7.15 -3.34
CA GLN A 179 -15.22 8.23 -2.37
C GLN A 179 -14.03 8.19 -1.42
N TRP A 180 -13.40 9.34 -1.21
CA TRP A 180 -12.34 9.52 -0.21
C TRP A 180 -12.88 10.35 0.95
N THR A 181 -12.96 9.76 2.12
CA THR A 181 -13.34 10.47 3.34
C THR A 181 -12.09 11.07 3.97
N ALA A 182 -11.89 12.36 3.73
CA ALA A 182 -10.76 13.11 4.27
C ALA A 182 -10.96 13.41 5.76
N GLY A 183 -9.87 13.36 6.51
CA GLY A 183 -9.82 13.86 7.87
C GLY A 183 -9.97 15.39 7.94
N PRO A 184 -10.01 15.97 9.15
CA PRO A 184 -10.28 17.40 9.32
C PRO A 184 -9.13 18.32 8.84
N ARG A 185 -7.93 17.77 8.62
CA ARG A 185 -6.73 18.60 8.38
C ARG A 185 -6.52 18.99 6.93
N SER A 186 -6.50 18.04 6.01
CA SER A 186 -6.25 18.33 4.58
C SER A 186 -6.68 17.20 3.67
N VAL A 187 -7.04 17.57 2.44
CA VAL A 187 -7.19 16.65 1.33
C VAL A 187 -5.85 16.62 0.60
N PRO A 188 -5.30 15.45 0.26
CA PRO A 188 -4.08 15.38 -0.55
C PRO A 188 -4.26 16.07 -1.90
N ALA A 189 -3.36 17.00 -2.25
CA ALA A 189 -3.47 17.78 -3.48
C ALA A 189 -3.49 16.92 -4.76
N TRP A 190 -2.87 15.74 -4.73
CA TRP A 190 -2.86 14.82 -5.87
C TRP A 190 -4.23 14.19 -6.19
N LEU A 191 -5.24 14.34 -5.31
CA LEU A 191 -6.62 13.91 -5.59
C LEU A 191 -7.36 14.86 -6.55
N ASP A 192 -6.85 16.08 -6.72
CA ASP A 192 -7.48 17.04 -7.62
C ASP A 192 -7.47 16.49 -9.06
N GLY A 193 -8.63 16.56 -9.72
CA GLY A 193 -8.80 16.07 -11.09
C GLY A 193 -8.81 14.55 -11.28
N THR A 194 -8.75 13.75 -10.20
CA THR A 194 -8.74 12.27 -10.30
C THR A 194 -10.13 11.65 -10.52
N GLY A 195 -11.22 12.42 -10.37
CA GLY A 195 -12.59 11.89 -10.42
C GLY A 195 -13.05 11.22 -9.10
N VAL A 196 -12.21 11.21 -8.06
CA VAL A 196 -12.56 10.69 -6.73
C VAL A 196 -13.46 11.71 -6.03
N ALA A 197 -14.64 11.27 -5.54
CA ALA A 197 -15.52 12.09 -4.73
C ALA A 197 -14.91 12.31 -3.34
N ILE A 198 -14.82 13.57 -2.90
CA ILE A 198 -14.23 13.89 -1.60
C ILE A 198 -15.35 14.21 -0.61
N ALA A 199 -15.45 13.39 0.44
CA ALA A 199 -16.25 13.67 1.63
C ALA A 199 -15.33 14.17 2.75
N ARG A 200 -15.82 15.10 3.57
CA ARG A 200 -15.11 15.54 4.77
C ARG A 200 -15.80 14.97 6.00
N ALA A 201 -15.03 14.32 6.85
CA ALA A 201 -15.52 13.94 8.17
C ALA A 201 -15.92 15.22 8.93
N PRO A 202 -17.05 15.20 9.67
CA PRO A 202 -17.42 16.33 10.51
C PRO A 202 -16.28 16.64 11.49
N ALA A 203 -15.92 17.91 11.59
CA ALA A 203 -14.93 18.36 12.55
C ALA A 203 -15.51 18.18 13.97
N GLN A 204 -15.20 17.06 14.60
CA GLN A 204 -15.37 16.94 16.05
C GLN A 204 -14.14 17.58 16.71
N ALA A 205 -14.39 18.60 17.50
CA ALA A 205 -13.33 19.10 18.37
C ALA A 205 -12.89 17.95 19.30
N PRO A 206 -11.63 17.51 19.26
CA PRO A 206 -11.18 16.47 20.15
C PRO A 206 -11.34 16.98 21.58
N GLY A 207 -11.98 16.21 22.45
CA GLY A 207 -11.93 16.44 23.87
C GLY A 207 -10.47 16.26 24.31
N ILE A 208 -9.78 17.36 24.57
CA ILE A 208 -8.40 17.31 25.06
C ILE A 208 -8.47 17.21 26.58
N ASN A 209 -8.17 16.03 27.12
CA ASN A 209 -7.94 15.86 28.54
C ASN A 209 -6.43 15.88 28.78
N ALA A 210 -5.95 16.86 29.53
CA ALA A 210 -4.57 16.89 29.96
C ALA A 210 -4.46 16.13 31.30
N VAL A 211 -3.65 15.10 31.33
CA VAL A 211 -3.34 14.34 32.54
C VAL A 211 -1.88 14.58 32.89
N SER A 212 -1.62 14.99 34.13
CA SER A 212 -0.27 15.07 34.68
C SER A 212 -0.01 13.82 35.52
N ALA A 213 1.03 13.09 35.21
CA ALA A 213 1.41 11.88 35.94
C ALA A 213 2.86 12.00 36.46
N ALA A 214 3.13 11.30 37.58
CA ALA A 214 4.44 11.35 38.23
C ALA A 214 5.59 10.71 37.40
N THR A 215 5.25 9.80 36.47
CA THR A 215 6.21 9.13 35.61
C THR A 215 5.59 8.89 34.22
N ALA A 216 6.44 8.74 33.18
CA ALA A 216 6.01 8.40 31.83
C ALA A 216 5.19 7.09 31.77
N TYR A 217 5.45 6.15 32.67
CA TYR A 217 4.68 4.90 32.76
C TYR A 217 3.23 5.15 33.23
N HIS A 218 3.05 5.99 34.27
CA HIS A 218 1.71 6.36 34.72
C HIS A 218 0.96 7.21 33.70
N GLU A 219 1.65 8.08 32.96
CA GLU A 219 1.10 8.86 31.87
C GLU A 219 0.56 7.96 30.75
N ALA A 220 1.31 6.90 30.37
CA ALA A 220 0.87 5.92 29.38
C ALA A 220 -0.36 5.12 29.87
N ILE A 221 -0.44 4.77 31.16
CA ILE A 221 -1.61 4.08 31.73
C ILE A 221 -2.85 4.97 31.69
N GLU A 222 -2.74 6.24 32.05
CA GLU A 222 -3.87 7.17 32.02
C GLU A 222 -4.33 7.48 30.57
N ALA A 223 -3.41 7.53 29.61
CA ALA A 223 -3.77 7.69 28.19
C ALA A 223 -4.51 6.48 27.60
N MET A 224 -4.42 5.29 28.24
CA MET A 224 -5.11 4.07 27.82
C MET A 224 -6.46 3.85 28.50
N ARG A 225 -6.80 4.65 29.55
CA ARG A 225 -8.09 4.63 30.23
C ARG A 225 -9.15 5.44 29.48
#